data_8a9a518e5c5faea1695b130afa0192b7
#
_entry.id   8a9a518e5c5faea1695b130afa0192b7
#
_cell.length_a   1.000
_cell.length_b   1.000
_cell.length_c   1.000
_cell.angle_alpha   90.00
_cell.angle_beta   90.00
_cell.angle_gamma   90.00
#
_symmetry.space_group_name_H-M   'P 1'
#
loop_
_entity.id
_entity.type
_entity.pdbx_description
1 polymer ?
#
loop_
_entity_poly.entity_id
_entity_poly.type
_entity_poly.pdbx_seq_one_letter_code
_entity_poly.pdbx_strand_id
1 'polypeptide(L)'
;IQMLVLSASTDKLGSSARTSAVSVAMFACIAGSTVLQGNVTALTTIPSVIVTFLAISLVATKFGQRKAMIIGSVGGLVINALTIALWLLGDPTTMTSDPAKGTLNWGYFLILHVLLSVAYAGFQGISGNIVIPMTADCADYEVYRSGKYVPGLMGTLFSFVDKLVSSF
;
A
#
# COMPACT_ATOMS: atom_id res chain seq x y z
N ILE A 1 16.96 -14.24 -2.61
CA ILE A 1 17.23 -12.81 -2.80
C ILE A 1 16.51 -12.30 -4.05
N GLN A 2 16.77 -12.84 -5.25
CA GLN A 2 16.15 -12.38 -6.51
C GLN A 2 14.63 -12.34 -6.44
N MET A 3 13.99 -13.40 -5.94
CA MET A 3 12.52 -13.46 -5.77
C MET A 3 12.00 -12.42 -4.79
N LEU A 4 12.72 -12.16 -3.71
CA LEU A 4 12.33 -11.17 -2.71
C LEU A 4 12.43 -9.75 -3.29
N VAL A 5 13.51 -9.44 -3.98
CA VAL A 5 13.69 -8.14 -4.64
C VAL A 5 12.63 -7.93 -5.72
N LEU A 6 12.34 -8.94 -6.54
CA LEU A 6 11.32 -8.84 -7.59
C LEU A 6 9.93 -8.61 -7.02
N SER A 7 9.53 -9.36 -5.97
CA SER A 7 8.21 -9.19 -5.36
C SER A 7 8.06 -7.85 -4.67
N ALA A 8 9.09 -7.38 -3.95
CA ALA A 8 9.07 -6.06 -3.32
C ALA A 8 9.02 -4.93 -4.36
N SER A 9 9.73 -5.07 -5.48
CA SER A 9 9.72 -4.09 -6.56
C SER A 9 8.37 -3.99 -7.25
N THR A 10 7.72 -5.12 -7.54
CA THR A 10 6.38 -5.12 -8.16
C THR A 10 5.31 -4.55 -7.22
N ASP A 11 5.38 -4.85 -5.93
CA ASP A 11 4.48 -4.29 -4.93
C ASP A 11 4.67 -2.76 -4.79
N LYS A 12 5.92 -2.31 -4.82
CA LYS A 12 6.25 -0.87 -4.78
C LYS A 12 5.74 -0.13 -6.02
N LEU A 13 5.93 -0.68 -7.22
CA LEU A 13 5.37 -0.12 -8.45
C LEU A 13 3.86 0.03 -8.37
N GLY A 14 3.15 -1.00 -7.93
CA GLY A 14 1.71 -0.96 -7.76
C GLY A 14 1.25 0.11 -6.77
N SER A 15 1.93 0.25 -5.64
CA SER A 15 1.61 1.27 -4.63
C SER A 15 1.93 2.69 -5.11
N SER A 16 3.05 2.89 -5.79
CA SER A 16 3.43 4.20 -6.35
C SER A 16 2.46 4.64 -7.45
N ALA A 17 2.11 3.75 -8.37
CA ALA A 17 1.12 4.03 -9.41
C ALA A 17 -0.24 4.41 -8.80
N ARG A 18 -0.68 3.72 -7.76
CA ARG A 18 -1.94 4.04 -7.08
C ARG A 18 -1.89 5.40 -6.39
N THR A 19 -0.84 5.70 -5.64
CA THR A 19 -0.76 6.95 -4.87
C THR A 19 -0.56 8.18 -5.74
N SER A 20 0.20 8.08 -6.81
CA SER A 20 0.53 9.21 -7.67
C SER A 20 -0.42 9.36 -8.85
N ALA A 21 -0.47 8.39 -9.74
CA ALA A 21 -1.22 8.53 -10.99
C ALA A 21 -2.72 8.25 -10.83
N VAL A 22 -3.08 7.11 -10.22
CA VAL A 22 -4.49 6.68 -10.12
C VAL A 22 -5.25 7.58 -9.16
N SER A 23 -4.67 7.95 -8.03
CA SER A 23 -5.32 8.82 -7.05
C SER A 23 -5.57 10.21 -7.61
N VAL A 24 -4.58 10.81 -8.28
CA VAL A 24 -4.77 12.13 -8.93
C VAL A 24 -5.81 12.04 -10.04
N ALA A 25 -5.75 11.03 -10.91
CA ALA A 25 -6.74 10.86 -11.97
C ALA A 25 -8.17 10.68 -11.41
N MET A 26 -8.33 9.88 -10.37
CA MET A 26 -9.64 9.67 -9.73
C MET A 26 -10.20 10.98 -9.16
N PHE A 27 -9.44 11.69 -8.34
CA PHE A 27 -9.96 12.88 -7.66
C PHE A 27 -9.98 14.12 -8.57
N ALA A 28 -8.95 14.36 -9.38
CA ALA A 28 -8.89 15.53 -10.24
C ALA A 28 -9.79 15.40 -11.48
N CYS A 29 -9.80 14.23 -12.14
CA CYS A 29 -10.51 14.08 -13.42
C CYS A 29 -11.95 13.58 -13.25
N ILE A 30 -12.22 12.70 -12.27
CA ILE A 30 -13.54 12.10 -12.10
C ILE A 30 -14.36 12.86 -11.06
N ALA A 31 -13.81 13.08 -9.86
CA ALA A 31 -14.50 13.84 -8.81
C ALA A 31 -14.41 15.37 -8.98
N GLY A 32 -13.51 15.85 -9.83
CA GLY A 32 -13.37 17.28 -10.16
C GLY A 32 -12.74 18.14 -9.06
N SER A 33 -12.10 17.54 -8.05
CA SER A 33 -11.51 18.30 -6.94
C SER A 33 -10.25 17.64 -6.35
N THR A 34 -9.10 18.32 -6.48
CA THR A 34 -7.86 17.90 -5.82
C THR A 34 -7.86 18.22 -4.32
N VAL A 35 -8.61 19.23 -3.88
CA VAL A 35 -8.78 19.57 -2.46
C VAL A 35 -9.50 18.43 -1.74
N LEU A 36 -10.48 17.81 -2.39
CA LEU A 36 -11.18 16.64 -1.86
C LEU A 36 -10.22 15.49 -1.58
N GLN A 37 -9.24 15.24 -2.47
CA GLN A 37 -8.21 14.22 -2.26
C GLN A 37 -7.46 14.46 -0.94
N GLY A 38 -7.03 15.69 -0.68
CA GLY A 38 -6.34 16.06 0.56
C GLY A 38 -7.18 15.78 1.80
N ASN A 39 -8.45 16.17 1.78
CA ASN A 39 -9.38 15.98 2.90
C ASN A 39 -9.67 14.49 3.15
N VAL A 40 -9.90 13.70 2.11
CA VAL A 40 -10.10 12.25 2.23
C VAL A 40 -8.83 11.56 2.74
N THR A 41 -7.65 11.96 2.26
CA THR A 41 -6.38 11.43 2.73
C THR A 41 -6.18 11.76 4.21
N ALA A 42 -6.43 12.98 4.65
CA ALA A 42 -6.33 13.37 6.05
C ALA A 42 -7.27 12.53 6.94
N LEU A 43 -8.50 12.30 6.48
CA LEU A 43 -9.48 11.48 7.19
C LEU A 43 -9.05 10.01 7.32
N THR A 44 -8.44 9.45 6.28
CA THR A 44 -8.03 8.04 6.24
C THR A 44 -6.70 7.76 6.91
N THR A 45 -5.83 8.76 7.11
CA THR A 45 -4.47 8.57 7.63
C THR A 45 -4.45 7.93 9.00
N ILE A 46 -5.19 8.47 9.97
CA ILE A 46 -5.19 7.95 11.35
C ILE A 46 -5.74 6.51 11.42
N PRO A 47 -6.93 6.21 10.88
CA PRO A 47 -7.44 4.84 10.85
C PRO A 47 -6.50 3.86 10.13
N SER A 48 -5.86 4.30 9.04
CA SER A 48 -4.94 3.46 8.26
C SER A 48 -3.72 3.06 9.07
N VAL A 49 -3.11 3.97 9.83
CA VAL A 49 -1.96 3.65 10.70
C VAL A 49 -2.35 2.60 11.74
N ILE A 50 -3.48 2.78 12.41
CA ILE A 50 -3.95 1.82 13.44
C ILE A 50 -4.19 0.44 12.82
N VAL A 51 -4.91 0.39 11.69
CA VAL A 51 -5.22 -0.88 11.01
C VAL A 51 -3.95 -1.56 10.50
N THR A 52 -2.99 -0.80 9.98
CA THR A 52 -1.69 -1.33 9.54
C THR A 52 -0.94 -2.00 10.69
N PHE A 53 -0.84 -1.34 11.85
CA PHE A 53 -0.18 -1.93 13.03
C PHE A 53 -0.87 -3.21 13.51
N LEU A 54 -2.19 -3.21 13.59
CA LEU A 54 -2.97 -4.38 13.98
C LEU A 54 -2.82 -5.53 12.95
N ALA A 55 -2.88 -5.21 11.68
CA ALA A 55 -2.77 -6.18 10.61
C ALA A 55 -1.38 -6.85 10.59
N ILE A 56 -0.30 -6.07 10.71
CA ILE A 56 1.06 -6.61 10.78
C ILE A 56 1.22 -7.52 11.99
N SER A 57 0.83 -7.05 13.19
CA SER A 57 1.00 -7.82 14.41
C SER A 57 0.21 -9.13 14.40
N LEU A 58 -1.03 -9.12 13.92
CA LEU A 58 -1.88 -10.31 13.89
C LEU A 58 -1.47 -11.31 12.80
N VAL A 59 -1.13 -10.82 11.61
CA VAL A 59 -0.86 -11.70 10.47
C VAL A 59 0.56 -12.25 10.52
N ALA A 60 1.57 -11.41 10.83
CA ALA A 60 2.95 -11.85 10.90
C ALA A 60 3.19 -12.87 12.01
N THR A 61 2.57 -12.68 13.19
CA THR A 61 2.71 -13.61 14.32
C THR A 61 2.03 -14.95 14.10
N LYS A 62 0.85 -14.97 13.43
CA LYS A 62 0.08 -16.20 13.23
C LYS A 62 0.52 -17.03 12.04
N PHE A 63 0.85 -16.39 10.93
CA PHE A 63 1.07 -17.08 9.65
C PHE A 63 2.53 -17.13 9.22
N GLY A 64 3.40 -16.40 9.88
CA GLY A 64 4.81 -16.24 9.51
C GLY A 64 5.00 -15.31 8.31
N GLN A 65 6.23 -14.86 8.10
CA GLN A 65 6.57 -13.77 7.15
C GLN A 65 6.17 -14.08 5.71
N ARG A 66 6.47 -15.28 5.21
CA ARG A 66 6.21 -15.66 3.82
C ARG A 66 4.71 -15.67 3.47
N LYS A 67 3.89 -16.28 4.34
CA LYS A 67 2.45 -16.33 4.12
C LYS A 67 1.81 -14.96 4.30
N ALA A 68 2.29 -14.19 5.28
CA ALA A 68 1.82 -12.83 5.52
C ALA A 68 2.08 -11.92 4.32
N MET A 69 3.24 -12.02 3.65
CA MET A 69 3.52 -11.28 2.43
C MET A 69 2.54 -11.62 1.30
N ILE A 70 2.26 -12.90 1.08
CA ILE A 70 1.29 -13.34 0.06
C ILE A 70 -0.12 -12.81 0.38
N ILE A 71 -0.55 -12.93 1.65
CA ILE A 71 -1.86 -12.42 2.11
C ILE A 71 -1.95 -10.92 1.91
N GLY A 72 -0.89 -10.16 2.25
CA GLY A 72 -0.82 -8.71 2.06
C GLY A 72 -0.96 -8.32 0.59
N SER A 73 -0.16 -8.92 -0.28
CA SER A 73 -0.15 -8.59 -1.71
C SER A 73 -1.45 -8.99 -2.42
N VAL A 74 -1.95 -10.20 -2.20
CA VAL A 74 -3.21 -10.66 -2.80
C VAL A 74 -4.40 -9.88 -2.24
N GLY A 75 -4.45 -9.68 -0.91
CA GLY A 75 -5.49 -8.89 -0.28
C GLY A 75 -5.50 -7.44 -0.78
N GLY A 76 -4.33 -6.82 -0.88
CA GLY A 76 -4.18 -5.47 -1.44
C GLY A 76 -4.68 -5.39 -2.89
N LEU A 77 -4.38 -6.39 -3.72
CA LEU A 77 -4.85 -6.44 -5.11
C LEU A 77 -6.39 -6.55 -5.19
N VAL A 78 -6.99 -7.42 -4.38
CA VAL A 78 -8.46 -7.57 -4.34
C VAL A 78 -9.13 -6.27 -3.90
N ILE A 79 -8.65 -5.64 -2.82
CA ILE A 79 -9.22 -4.37 -2.34
C ILE A 79 -9.03 -3.26 -3.37
N ASN A 80 -7.90 -3.24 -4.09
CA ASN A 80 -7.68 -2.27 -5.17
C ASN A 80 -8.68 -2.46 -6.31
N ALA A 81 -8.92 -3.69 -6.73
CA ALA A 81 -9.92 -4.02 -7.75
C ALA A 81 -11.34 -3.59 -7.32
N LEU A 82 -11.70 -3.83 -6.05
CA LEU A 82 -12.97 -3.37 -5.48
C LEU A 82 -13.08 -1.84 -5.46
N THR A 83 -11.99 -1.14 -5.15
CA THR A 83 -11.97 0.32 -5.19
C THR A 83 -12.20 0.84 -6.62
N ILE A 84 -11.54 0.26 -7.60
CA ILE A 84 -11.75 0.62 -9.02
C ILE A 84 -13.20 0.33 -9.43
N ALA A 85 -13.74 -0.83 -9.08
CA ALA A 85 -15.12 -1.16 -9.37
C ALA A 85 -16.10 -0.16 -8.71
N LEU A 86 -15.86 0.24 -7.48
CA LEU A 86 -16.65 1.27 -6.79
C LEU A 86 -16.65 2.60 -7.57
N TRP A 87 -15.50 3.03 -8.09
CA TRP A 87 -15.38 4.28 -8.84
C TRP A 87 -16.00 4.21 -10.24
N LEU A 88 -16.00 3.03 -10.86
CA LEU A 88 -16.62 2.82 -12.18
C LEU A 88 -18.14 2.65 -12.11
N LEU A 89 -18.66 2.03 -11.06
CA LEU A 89 -20.08 1.73 -10.90
C LEU A 89 -20.82 2.76 -10.05
N GLY A 90 -20.12 3.51 -9.23
CA GLY A 90 -20.70 4.52 -8.35
C GLY A 90 -20.61 5.93 -8.92
N ASP A 91 -21.16 6.88 -8.18
CA ASP A 91 -21.17 8.30 -8.53
C ASP A 91 -20.21 9.07 -7.64
N PRO A 92 -18.92 9.23 -8.05
CA PRO A 92 -17.90 9.87 -7.21
C PRO A 92 -18.16 11.36 -6.98
N THR A 93 -18.98 12.01 -7.81
CA THR A 93 -19.38 13.42 -7.62
C THR A 93 -20.17 13.64 -6.33
N THR A 94 -20.80 12.59 -5.81
CA THR A 94 -21.56 12.65 -4.54
C THR A 94 -20.68 12.77 -3.30
N MET A 95 -19.35 12.60 -3.42
CA MET A 95 -18.40 12.75 -2.29
C MET A 95 -18.25 14.19 -1.82
N THR A 96 -18.57 15.17 -2.67
CA THR A 96 -18.43 16.57 -2.33
C THR A 96 -19.71 17.36 -2.62
N SER A 97 -20.03 18.28 -1.73
CA SER A 97 -21.14 19.23 -1.94
C SER A 97 -20.68 20.50 -2.66
N ASP A 98 -19.39 20.85 -2.54
CA ASP A 98 -18.77 22.01 -3.17
C ASP A 98 -17.37 21.64 -3.65
N PRO A 99 -17.18 21.38 -4.97
CA PRO A 99 -15.89 20.98 -5.53
C PRO A 99 -14.76 21.98 -5.27
N ALA A 100 -15.07 23.27 -5.22
CA ALA A 100 -14.07 24.32 -5.00
C ALA A 100 -13.49 24.29 -3.58
N LYS A 101 -14.30 23.95 -2.60
CA LYS A 101 -13.90 23.86 -1.20
C LYS A 101 -13.51 22.45 -0.76
N GLY A 102 -13.83 21.44 -1.58
CA GLY A 102 -13.56 20.04 -1.23
C GLY A 102 -14.31 19.57 0.02
N THR A 103 -15.51 20.10 0.26
CA THR A 103 -16.33 19.74 1.43
C THR A 103 -16.76 18.29 1.34
N LEU A 104 -16.53 17.54 2.42
CA LEU A 104 -16.90 16.12 2.50
C LEU A 104 -18.42 15.97 2.66
N ASN A 105 -19.03 15.26 1.75
CA ASN A 105 -20.42 14.83 1.87
C ASN A 105 -20.46 13.39 2.38
N TRP A 106 -21.00 13.17 3.57
CA TRP A 106 -21.08 11.87 4.23
C TRP A 106 -22.13 10.95 3.59
N GLY A 107 -21.99 10.72 2.28
CA GLY A 107 -22.79 9.74 1.56
C GLY A 107 -22.20 8.32 1.67
N TYR A 108 -23.00 7.34 1.24
CA TYR A 108 -22.58 5.93 1.23
C TYR A 108 -21.29 5.70 0.43
N PHE A 109 -21.08 6.47 -0.64
CA PHE A 109 -19.90 6.36 -1.50
C PHE A 109 -18.63 6.77 -0.77
N LEU A 110 -18.64 7.90 -0.05
CA LEU A 110 -17.49 8.35 0.74
C LEU A 110 -17.17 7.33 1.85
N ILE A 111 -18.16 6.86 2.57
CA ILE A 111 -17.97 5.89 3.66
C ILE A 111 -17.34 4.60 3.12
N LEU A 112 -17.87 4.07 2.01
CA LEU A 112 -17.36 2.85 1.40
C LEU A 112 -15.93 3.05 0.85
N HIS A 113 -15.64 4.20 0.24
CA HIS A 113 -14.30 4.55 -0.23
C HIS A 113 -13.30 4.64 0.92
N VAL A 114 -13.65 5.30 2.01
CA VAL A 114 -12.80 5.39 3.22
C VAL A 114 -12.53 4.01 3.79
N LEU A 115 -13.55 3.16 3.91
CA LEU A 115 -13.44 1.79 4.41
C LEU A 115 -12.48 0.95 3.54
N LEU A 116 -12.64 0.98 2.22
CA LEU A 116 -11.75 0.29 1.28
C LEU A 116 -10.32 0.85 1.34
N SER A 117 -10.16 2.16 1.49
CA SER A 117 -8.83 2.78 1.58
C SER A 117 -8.10 2.38 2.85
N VAL A 118 -8.78 2.32 3.99
CA VAL A 118 -8.23 1.85 5.26
C VAL A 118 -7.89 0.36 5.21
N ALA A 119 -8.77 -0.47 4.63
CA ALA A 119 -8.50 -1.89 4.41
C ALA A 119 -7.29 -2.11 3.51
N TYR A 120 -7.19 -1.36 2.40
CA TYR A 120 -6.03 -1.41 1.52
C TYR A 120 -4.73 -1.07 2.26
N ALA A 121 -4.74 -0.02 3.06
CA ALA A 121 -3.56 0.36 3.85
C ALA A 121 -3.11 -0.75 4.81
N GLY A 122 -4.04 -1.48 5.40
CA GLY A 122 -3.74 -2.64 6.23
C GLY A 122 -3.02 -3.74 5.47
N PHE A 123 -3.53 -4.16 4.32
CA PHE A 123 -2.91 -5.19 3.48
C PHE A 123 -1.57 -4.74 2.89
N GLN A 124 -1.50 -3.51 2.39
CA GLN A 124 -0.27 -2.92 1.86
C GLN A 124 0.81 -2.78 2.94
N GLY A 125 0.39 -2.42 4.16
CA GLY A 125 1.28 -2.32 5.31
C GLY A 125 1.90 -3.67 5.70
N ILE A 126 1.15 -4.77 5.56
CA ILE A 126 1.68 -6.12 5.79
C ILE A 126 2.78 -6.43 4.77
N SER A 127 2.51 -6.29 3.47
CA SER A 127 3.49 -6.62 2.44
C SER A 127 4.72 -5.72 2.50
N GLY A 128 4.55 -4.42 2.68
CA GLY A 128 5.65 -3.46 2.69
C GLY A 128 6.58 -3.59 3.91
N ASN A 129 6.04 -3.81 5.10
CA ASN A 129 6.85 -3.87 6.32
C ASN A 129 7.50 -5.23 6.57
N ILE A 130 6.95 -6.33 6.06
CA ILE A 130 7.53 -7.68 6.21
C ILE A 130 8.82 -7.85 5.40
N VAL A 131 9.03 -7.08 4.37
CA VAL A 131 10.26 -7.15 3.54
C VAL A 131 11.52 -6.86 4.35
N ILE A 132 11.45 -5.96 5.32
CA ILE A 132 12.61 -5.59 6.16
C ILE A 132 13.14 -6.79 6.96
N PRO A 133 12.34 -7.48 7.80
CA PRO A 133 12.81 -8.67 8.52
C PRO A 133 13.16 -9.82 7.57
N MET A 134 12.49 -9.99 6.44
CA MET A 134 12.87 -11.00 5.44
C MET A 134 14.25 -10.74 4.83
N THR A 135 14.65 -9.49 4.69
CA THR A 135 16.00 -9.14 4.20
C THR A 135 17.06 -9.51 5.24
N ALA A 136 16.79 -9.33 6.53
CA ALA A 136 17.66 -9.76 7.62
C ALA A 136 17.81 -11.30 7.63
N ASP A 137 16.72 -12.05 7.55
CA ASP A 137 16.73 -13.51 7.48
C ASP A 137 17.52 -14.02 6.26
N CYS A 138 17.44 -13.32 5.12
CA CYS A 138 18.25 -13.66 3.94
C CYS A 138 19.75 -13.42 4.18
N ALA A 139 20.12 -12.38 4.92
CA ALA A 139 21.51 -12.11 5.26
C ALA A 139 22.08 -13.21 6.19
N ASP A 140 21.31 -13.63 7.19
CA ASP A 140 21.69 -14.71 8.09
C ASP A 140 21.80 -16.06 7.36
N TYR A 141 20.91 -16.34 6.43
CA TYR A 141 20.99 -17.54 5.58
C TYR A 141 22.26 -17.54 4.70
N GLU A 142 22.68 -16.39 4.18
CA GLU A 142 23.91 -16.28 3.38
C GLU A 142 25.14 -16.53 4.24
N VAL A 143 25.16 -16.09 5.48
CA VAL A 143 26.21 -16.41 6.46
C VAL A 143 26.33 -17.93 6.65
N TYR A 144 25.19 -18.60 6.83
CA TYR A 144 25.16 -20.04 6.99
C TYR A 144 25.70 -20.77 5.74
N ARG A 145 25.36 -20.29 4.53
CA ARG A 145 25.72 -20.90 3.27
C ARG A 145 27.16 -20.64 2.83
N SER A 146 27.62 -19.39 2.94
CA SER A 146 28.91 -18.94 2.38
C SER A 146 29.97 -18.65 3.43
N GLY A 147 29.59 -18.59 4.72
CA GLY A 147 30.49 -18.20 5.80
C GLY A 147 30.85 -16.71 5.80
N LYS A 148 30.29 -15.91 4.86
CA LYS A 148 30.58 -14.48 4.72
C LYS A 148 29.44 -13.64 5.25
N TYR A 149 29.74 -12.80 6.25
CA TYR A 149 28.79 -11.86 6.79
C TYR A 149 28.76 -10.56 5.99
N VAL A 150 27.75 -10.40 5.12
CA VAL A 150 27.64 -9.24 4.20
C VAL A 150 26.27 -8.56 4.28
N PRO A 151 25.74 -8.24 5.47
CA PRO A 151 24.40 -7.65 5.62
C PRO A 151 24.31 -6.28 4.95
N GLY A 152 25.41 -5.51 4.94
CA GLY A 152 25.45 -4.21 4.28
C GLY A 152 25.24 -4.29 2.78
N LEU A 153 25.77 -5.31 2.10
CA LEU A 153 25.56 -5.52 0.66
C LEU A 153 24.10 -5.84 0.34
N MET A 154 23.45 -6.66 1.18
CA MET A 154 22.04 -7.00 1.05
C MET A 154 21.13 -5.78 1.20
N GLY A 155 21.36 -4.99 2.25
CA GLY A 155 20.61 -3.77 2.53
C GLY A 155 20.80 -2.70 1.46
N THR A 156 22.02 -2.51 0.97
CA THR A 156 22.30 -1.54 -0.11
C THR A 156 21.66 -1.96 -1.44
N LEU A 157 21.70 -3.24 -1.79
CA LEU A 157 21.10 -3.78 -3.01
C LEU A 157 19.57 -3.61 -2.98
N PHE A 158 18.94 -3.92 -1.84
CA PHE A 158 17.52 -3.71 -1.65
C PHE A 158 17.15 -2.22 -1.76
N SER A 159 17.88 -1.34 -1.05
CA SER A 159 17.65 0.11 -1.08
C SER A 159 17.87 0.71 -2.47
N PHE A 160 18.85 0.21 -3.22
CA PHE A 160 19.12 0.65 -4.58
C PHE A 160 17.92 0.33 -5.49
N VAL A 161 17.42 -0.92 -5.45
CA VAL A 161 16.27 -1.33 -6.26
C VAL A 161 15.00 -0.58 -5.85
N ASP A 162 14.75 -0.40 -4.54
CA ASP A 162 13.60 0.37 -4.05
C ASP A 162 13.62 1.82 -4.55
N LYS A 163 14.79 2.47 -4.50
CA LYS A 163 14.96 3.84 -5.02
C LYS A 163 14.80 3.92 -6.54
N LEU A 164 15.35 2.96 -7.25
CA LEU A 164 15.24 2.90 -8.71
C LEU A 164 13.77 2.73 -9.13
N VAL A 165 13.06 1.80 -8.51
CA VAL A 165 11.63 1.57 -8.78
C VAL A 165 10.77 2.77 -8.38
N SER A 166 11.10 3.47 -7.30
CA SER A 166 10.36 4.66 -6.85
C SER A 166 10.58 5.90 -7.72
N SER A 167 11.59 5.85 -8.62
CA SER A 167 11.91 6.98 -9.52
C SER A 167 11.11 6.94 -10.83
N PHE A 168 10.44 5.85 -11.13
CA PHE A 168 9.52 5.68 -12.27
C PHE A 168 8.08 5.94 -11.87
#